data_2f20d2a54e3e3e9fb9da94b7d3226cc7
#
_entry.id   2f20d2a54e3e3e9fb9da94b7d3226cc7
#
_cell.length_a   1.000
_cell.length_b   1.000
_cell.length_c   1.000
_cell.angle_alpha   90.00
_cell.angle_beta   90.00
_cell.angle_gamma   90.00
#
_symmetry.space_group_name_H-M   'P 1'
#
loop_
_entity.id
_entity.type
_entity.pdbx_description
1 polymer ?
#
loop_
_entity_poly.entity_id
_entity_poly.type
_entity_poly.pdbx_seq_one_letter_code
_entity_poly.pdbx_strand_id
1 'polypeptide(L)'
;VVAVCIDMYDGYVNAAKEIFNKSVSIIIDRYHVSKLYRKSLDRFRKSIIHELKRHLPAEKYEKIKHVTNILRSNKEFFTKEEKDKLNEVFSHSFELAEAYRVVQMLTHIFNSDITAKEGLAKFSEWIAEVRKTKLGFLNTFIKTLKKFKNEIANYFISRQTSGFVEGFNNKIKVVKRRCYGIFNLKHLFQRLHLDTAGYGLYAVNTGVK
;
A
#
# COMPACT_ATOMS: atom_id res chain seq x y z
N VAL A 1 11.12 -1.74 -23.45
CA VAL A 1 10.48 -1.74 -22.11
C VAL A 1 9.68 -3.01 -21.99
N VAL A 2 9.95 -3.84 -20.97
CA VAL A 2 9.27 -5.13 -20.75
C VAL A 2 8.05 -4.97 -19.85
N ALA A 3 8.15 -4.11 -18.85
CA ALA A 3 7.07 -3.83 -17.91
C ALA A 3 7.07 -2.36 -17.46
N VAL A 4 5.88 -1.85 -17.10
CA VAL A 4 5.67 -0.51 -16.57
C VAL A 4 4.86 -0.62 -15.28
N CYS A 5 5.42 -0.14 -14.17
CA CYS A 5 4.73 -0.09 -12.88
C CYS A 5 4.13 1.30 -12.66
N ILE A 6 2.84 1.37 -12.43
CA ILE A 6 2.07 2.62 -12.35
C ILE A 6 1.02 2.60 -11.23
N ASP A 7 0.47 3.76 -10.93
CA ASP A 7 -0.68 3.92 -10.03
C ASP A 7 -1.99 3.48 -10.70
N MET A 8 -3.02 3.21 -9.89
CA MET A 8 -4.36 2.86 -10.37
C MET A 8 -5.09 4.08 -10.94
N TYR A 9 -4.68 4.53 -12.11
CA TYR A 9 -5.30 5.63 -12.84
C TYR A 9 -5.41 5.29 -14.33
N ASP A 10 -6.62 5.43 -14.90
CA ASP A 10 -6.89 5.07 -16.30
C ASP A 10 -5.97 5.79 -17.28
N GLY A 11 -5.69 7.07 -17.04
CA GLY A 11 -4.82 7.86 -17.90
C GLY A 11 -3.43 7.26 -18.03
N TYR A 12 -2.85 6.74 -16.94
CA TYR A 12 -1.54 6.08 -16.97
C TYR A 12 -1.58 4.73 -17.68
N VAL A 13 -2.65 3.94 -17.46
CA VAL A 13 -2.84 2.66 -18.15
C VAL A 13 -2.97 2.87 -19.66
N ASN A 14 -3.79 3.86 -20.07
CA ASN A 14 -4.01 4.16 -21.48
C ASN A 14 -2.74 4.70 -22.15
N ALA A 15 -2.05 5.64 -21.52
CA ALA A 15 -0.78 6.18 -22.01
C ALA A 15 0.29 5.09 -22.14
N ALA A 16 0.39 4.17 -21.17
CA ALA A 16 1.33 3.06 -21.24
C ALA A 16 1.02 2.13 -22.42
N LYS A 17 -0.27 1.82 -22.65
CA LYS A 17 -0.70 0.98 -23.79
C LYS A 17 -0.45 1.66 -25.15
N GLU A 18 -0.60 2.97 -25.22
CA GLU A 18 -0.37 3.77 -26.41
C GLU A 18 1.12 3.88 -26.77
N ILE A 19 1.96 4.21 -25.77
CA ILE A 19 3.39 4.47 -25.99
C ILE A 19 4.19 3.17 -26.20
N PHE A 20 3.89 2.12 -25.44
CA PHE A 20 4.72 0.91 -25.39
C PHE A 20 4.14 -0.30 -26.15
N ASN A 21 3.06 -0.13 -26.88
CA ASN A 21 2.30 -1.20 -27.52
C ASN A 21 1.65 -2.20 -26.55
N LYS A 22 0.86 -3.12 -27.10
CA LYS A 22 0.17 -4.17 -26.32
C LYS A 22 1.10 -5.24 -25.72
N SER A 23 2.38 -5.22 -26.07
CA SER A 23 3.38 -6.20 -25.59
C SER A 23 3.94 -5.88 -24.22
N VAL A 24 3.74 -4.64 -23.72
CA VAL A 24 4.26 -4.25 -22.41
C VAL A 24 3.36 -4.80 -21.29
N SER A 25 3.97 -5.37 -20.25
CA SER A 25 3.27 -5.76 -19.03
C SER A 25 3.00 -4.53 -18.16
N ILE A 26 1.73 -4.19 -17.96
CA ILE A 26 1.34 -3.10 -17.05
C ILE A 26 1.12 -3.69 -15.66
N ILE A 27 1.82 -3.15 -14.68
CA ILE A 27 1.75 -3.57 -13.29
C ILE A 27 1.20 -2.42 -12.46
N ILE A 28 0.13 -2.67 -11.72
CA ILE A 28 -0.34 -1.72 -10.71
C ILE A 28 0.47 -1.91 -9.43
N ASP A 29 1.04 -0.82 -8.93
CA ASP A 29 1.83 -0.85 -7.71
C ASP A 29 1.00 -1.32 -6.51
N ARG A 30 1.49 -2.37 -5.87
CA ARG A 30 0.90 -2.95 -4.66
C ARG A 30 0.70 -1.93 -3.53
N TYR A 31 1.61 -0.97 -3.37
CA TYR A 31 1.49 0.06 -2.34
C TYR A 31 0.19 0.85 -2.52
N HIS A 32 -0.12 1.28 -3.75
CA HIS A 32 -1.33 2.02 -4.07
C HIS A 32 -2.60 1.18 -3.87
N VAL A 33 -2.55 -0.12 -4.23
CA VAL A 33 -3.63 -1.08 -3.95
C VAL A 33 -3.86 -1.17 -2.44
N SER A 34 -2.79 -1.41 -1.65
CA SER A 34 -2.90 -1.57 -0.21
C SER A 34 -3.40 -0.32 0.50
N LYS A 35 -2.99 0.85 0.05
CA LYS A 35 -3.44 2.14 0.56
C LYS A 35 -4.96 2.31 0.46
N LEU A 36 -5.58 1.84 -0.64
CA LEU A 36 -7.03 1.98 -0.82
C LEU A 36 -7.84 1.12 0.15
N TYR A 37 -7.54 -0.19 0.24
CA TYR A 37 -8.32 -1.05 1.13
C TYR A 37 -8.04 -0.77 2.61
N ARG A 38 -6.81 -0.39 2.97
CA ARG A 38 -6.48 0.06 4.33
C ARG A 38 -7.18 1.36 4.70
N LYS A 39 -7.30 2.31 3.77
CA LYS A 39 -8.07 3.54 3.98
C LYS A 39 -9.56 3.23 4.19
N SER A 40 -10.12 2.24 3.50
CA SER A 40 -11.50 1.80 3.69
C SER A 40 -11.70 1.19 5.08
N LEU A 41 -10.78 0.32 5.53
CA LEU A 41 -10.79 -0.22 6.89
C LEU A 41 -10.66 0.89 7.95
N ASP A 42 -9.78 1.87 7.75
CA ASP A 42 -9.60 2.99 8.69
C ASP A 42 -10.88 3.83 8.85
N ARG A 43 -11.60 4.08 7.75
CA ARG A 43 -12.89 4.79 7.80
C ARG A 43 -13.93 3.98 8.57
N PHE A 44 -14.05 2.70 8.26
CA PHE A 44 -14.97 1.79 8.93
C PHE A 44 -14.66 1.67 10.42
N ARG A 45 -13.39 1.45 10.77
CA ARG A 45 -12.94 1.43 12.16
C ARG A 45 -13.32 2.72 12.92
N LYS A 46 -13.12 3.89 12.29
CA LYS A 46 -13.47 5.17 12.93
C LYS A 46 -14.95 5.25 13.26
N SER A 47 -15.85 4.77 12.39
CA SER A 47 -17.28 4.75 12.67
C SER A 47 -17.60 3.82 13.83
N ILE A 48 -17.03 2.61 13.85
CA ILE A 48 -17.25 1.64 14.94
C ILE A 48 -16.70 2.16 16.28
N ILE A 49 -15.47 2.67 16.32
CA ILE A 49 -14.89 3.21 17.56
C ILE A 49 -15.68 4.42 18.09
N HIS A 50 -16.22 5.24 17.18
CA HIS A 50 -17.09 6.36 17.60
C HIS A 50 -18.41 5.86 18.18
N GLU A 51 -18.97 4.79 17.65
CA GLU A 51 -20.17 4.15 18.18
C GLU A 51 -19.90 3.51 19.54
N LEU A 52 -18.82 2.74 19.68
CA LEU A 52 -18.41 2.13 20.94
C LEU A 52 -18.15 3.18 22.05
N LYS A 53 -17.62 4.35 21.69
CA LYS A 53 -17.46 5.47 22.63
C LYS A 53 -18.76 5.94 23.27
N ARG A 54 -19.88 5.84 22.55
CA ARG A 54 -21.20 6.27 23.04
C ARG A 54 -21.86 5.24 23.96
N HIS A 55 -21.53 3.96 23.76
CA HIS A 55 -22.25 2.85 24.41
C HIS A 55 -21.43 2.16 25.51
N LEU A 56 -20.11 2.28 25.49
CA LEU A 56 -19.25 1.65 26.49
C LEU A 56 -18.99 2.56 27.69
N PRO A 57 -18.91 1.98 28.90
CA PRO A 57 -18.37 2.67 30.06
C PRO A 57 -16.97 3.24 29.79
N ALA A 58 -16.65 4.38 30.39
CA ALA A 58 -15.39 5.09 30.16
C ALA A 58 -14.15 4.19 30.35
N GLU A 59 -14.13 3.38 31.39
CA GLU A 59 -13.02 2.45 31.71
C GLU A 59 -12.78 1.42 30.59
N LYS A 60 -13.86 0.86 30.01
CA LYS A 60 -13.76 -0.09 28.90
C LYS A 60 -13.31 0.60 27.62
N TYR A 61 -13.82 1.80 27.36
CA TYR A 61 -13.41 2.57 26.20
C TYR A 61 -11.91 2.96 26.25
N GLU A 62 -11.39 3.31 27.40
CA GLU A 62 -9.97 3.63 27.59
C GLU A 62 -9.04 2.50 27.16
N LYS A 63 -9.42 1.23 27.37
CA LYS A 63 -8.66 0.07 26.97
C LYS A 63 -8.53 -0.08 25.44
N ILE A 64 -9.51 0.40 24.69
CA ILE A 64 -9.62 0.17 23.23
C ILE A 64 -9.34 1.41 22.37
N LYS A 65 -9.27 2.60 22.94
CA LYS A 65 -9.20 3.86 22.16
C LYS A 65 -7.99 3.98 21.23
N HIS A 66 -6.86 3.34 21.53
CA HIS A 66 -5.60 3.46 20.77
C HIS A 66 -5.30 2.27 19.86
N VAL A 67 -6.30 1.51 19.45
CA VAL A 67 -6.14 0.31 18.61
C VAL A 67 -5.67 0.60 17.16
N THR A 68 -5.66 1.86 16.73
CA THR A 68 -5.41 2.24 15.33
C THR A 68 -4.08 1.73 14.78
N ASN A 69 -3.00 1.88 15.55
CA ASN A 69 -1.68 1.47 15.10
C ASN A 69 -1.58 -0.06 15.00
N ILE A 70 -2.20 -0.77 15.95
CA ILE A 70 -2.24 -2.23 15.98
C ILE A 70 -2.97 -2.77 14.76
N LEU A 71 -4.13 -2.20 14.40
CA LEU A 71 -4.89 -2.61 13.20
C LEU A 71 -4.16 -2.35 11.86
N ARG A 72 -3.18 -1.46 11.86
CA ARG A 72 -2.35 -1.15 10.68
C ARG A 72 -1.08 -1.99 10.61
N SER A 73 -0.64 -2.55 11.72
CA SER A 73 0.58 -3.33 11.83
C SER A 73 0.40 -4.75 11.28
N ASN A 74 1.51 -5.44 11.01
CA ASN A 74 1.49 -6.83 10.60
C ASN A 74 1.33 -7.74 11.82
N LYS A 75 0.39 -8.68 11.75
CA LYS A 75 0.09 -9.65 12.83
C LYS A 75 1.29 -10.42 13.35
N GLU A 76 2.27 -10.67 12.48
CA GLU A 76 3.47 -11.46 12.80
C GLU A 76 4.32 -10.84 13.91
N PHE A 77 4.22 -9.52 14.08
CA PHE A 77 5.03 -8.75 15.04
C PHE A 77 4.25 -8.29 16.27
N PHE A 78 3.03 -8.79 16.49
CA PHE A 78 2.23 -8.37 17.63
C PHE A 78 2.77 -8.90 18.95
N THR A 79 2.95 -8.00 19.90
CA THR A 79 3.17 -8.35 21.30
C THR A 79 1.92 -9.02 21.90
N LYS A 80 2.07 -9.66 23.05
CA LYS A 80 0.94 -10.23 23.79
C LYS A 80 -0.10 -9.16 24.12
N GLU A 81 0.35 -8.00 24.60
CA GLU A 81 -0.53 -6.87 24.93
C GLU A 81 -1.32 -6.35 23.72
N GLU A 82 -0.70 -6.28 22.54
CA GLU A 82 -1.38 -5.87 21.32
C GLU A 82 -2.45 -6.87 20.87
N LYS A 83 -2.17 -8.16 21.03
CA LYS A 83 -3.16 -9.23 20.76
C LYS A 83 -4.33 -9.16 21.72
N ASP A 84 -4.06 -8.97 23.02
CA ASP A 84 -5.10 -8.87 24.04
C ASP A 84 -5.98 -7.63 23.80
N LYS A 85 -5.36 -6.51 23.41
CA LYS A 85 -6.08 -5.28 23.06
C LYS A 85 -6.96 -5.44 21.80
N LEU A 86 -6.49 -6.17 20.80
CA LEU A 86 -7.31 -6.50 19.63
C LEU A 86 -8.49 -7.39 19.99
N ASN A 87 -8.26 -8.43 20.80
CA ASN A 87 -9.31 -9.32 21.25
C ASN A 87 -10.37 -8.57 22.06
N GLU A 88 -9.96 -7.65 22.92
CA GLU A 88 -10.89 -6.79 23.66
C GLU A 88 -11.75 -5.94 22.72
N VAL A 89 -11.15 -5.28 21.72
CA VAL A 89 -11.91 -4.51 20.71
C VAL A 89 -12.87 -5.41 19.94
N PHE A 90 -12.43 -6.58 19.52
CA PHE A 90 -13.25 -7.51 18.74
C PHE A 90 -14.36 -8.15 19.56
N SER A 91 -14.21 -8.27 20.88
CA SER A 91 -15.30 -8.69 21.75
C SER A 91 -16.45 -7.68 21.81
N HIS A 92 -16.15 -6.41 21.52
CA HIS A 92 -17.13 -5.32 21.48
C HIS A 92 -17.69 -5.05 20.08
N SER A 93 -17.05 -5.53 19.02
CA SER A 93 -17.56 -5.39 17.65
C SER A 93 -17.13 -6.55 16.76
N PHE A 94 -18.05 -7.44 16.52
CA PHE A 94 -17.89 -8.53 15.56
C PHE A 94 -17.67 -8.00 14.14
N GLU A 95 -18.32 -6.91 13.76
CA GLU A 95 -18.18 -6.27 12.45
C GLU A 95 -16.75 -5.80 12.22
N LEU A 96 -16.11 -5.22 13.24
CA LEU A 96 -14.72 -4.79 13.13
C LEU A 96 -13.76 -5.98 13.05
N ALA A 97 -14.03 -7.06 13.77
CA ALA A 97 -13.28 -8.30 13.67
C ALA A 97 -13.32 -8.88 12.26
N GLU A 98 -14.53 -8.97 11.67
CA GLU A 98 -14.72 -9.46 10.30
C GLU A 98 -14.08 -8.53 9.26
N ALA A 99 -14.24 -7.22 9.42
CA ALA A 99 -13.58 -6.24 8.55
C ALA A 99 -12.05 -6.39 8.56
N TYR A 100 -11.49 -6.58 9.75
CA TYR A 100 -10.06 -6.82 9.91
C TYR A 100 -9.64 -8.15 9.28
N ARG A 101 -10.40 -9.24 9.53
CA ARG A 101 -10.14 -10.57 8.98
C ARG A 101 -10.02 -10.52 7.45
N VAL A 102 -11.00 -9.96 6.77
CA VAL A 102 -11.00 -9.92 5.29
C VAL A 102 -9.88 -9.03 4.73
N VAL A 103 -9.50 -7.96 5.41
CA VAL A 103 -8.35 -7.13 5.02
C VAL A 103 -7.03 -7.87 5.21
N GLN A 104 -6.88 -8.64 6.27
CA GLN A 104 -5.69 -9.48 6.48
C GLN A 104 -5.59 -10.61 5.45
N MET A 105 -6.71 -11.23 5.05
CA MET A 105 -6.74 -12.22 3.97
C MET A 105 -6.19 -11.63 2.66
N LEU A 106 -6.61 -10.42 2.29
CA LEU A 106 -6.11 -9.77 1.08
C LEU A 106 -4.61 -9.45 1.20
N THR A 107 -4.17 -8.97 2.35
CA THR A 107 -2.75 -8.73 2.63
C THR A 107 -1.93 -10.01 2.48
N HIS A 108 -2.45 -11.13 2.99
CA HIS A 108 -1.81 -12.45 2.86
C HIS A 108 -1.71 -12.90 1.39
N ILE A 109 -2.76 -12.71 0.59
CA ILE A 109 -2.72 -13.00 -0.86
C ILE A 109 -1.56 -12.26 -1.53
N PHE A 110 -1.40 -10.96 -1.27
CA PHE A 110 -0.29 -10.19 -1.83
C PHE A 110 1.09 -10.60 -1.31
N ASN A 111 1.18 -11.20 -0.12
CA ASN A 111 2.43 -11.71 0.46
C ASN A 111 2.78 -13.12 -0.02
N SER A 112 1.79 -13.88 -0.51
CA SER A 112 1.97 -15.26 -0.94
C SER A 112 2.79 -15.36 -2.21
N ASP A 113 3.63 -16.39 -2.33
CA ASP A 113 4.38 -16.69 -3.55
C ASP A 113 3.49 -17.52 -4.49
N ILE A 114 2.81 -16.82 -5.40
CA ILE A 114 1.80 -17.37 -6.29
C ILE A 114 1.94 -16.75 -7.69
N THR A 115 1.42 -17.44 -8.68
CA THR A 115 1.35 -16.96 -10.07
C THR A 115 0.23 -15.91 -10.23
N ALA A 116 0.29 -15.14 -11.33
CA ALA A 116 -0.76 -14.18 -11.66
C ALA A 116 -2.14 -14.85 -11.84
N LYS A 117 -2.18 -16.07 -12.40
CA LYS A 117 -3.41 -16.85 -12.57
C LYS A 117 -4.02 -17.24 -11.22
N GLU A 118 -3.20 -17.73 -10.30
CA GLU A 118 -3.63 -18.03 -8.93
C GLU A 118 -4.07 -16.78 -8.18
N GLY A 119 -3.37 -15.65 -8.37
CA GLY A 119 -3.75 -14.35 -7.82
C GLY A 119 -5.15 -13.94 -8.25
N LEU A 120 -5.50 -14.08 -9.53
CA LEU A 120 -6.84 -13.80 -10.05
C LEU A 120 -7.91 -14.69 -9.43
N ALA A 121 -7.63 -15.99 -9.25
CA ALA A 121 -8.54 -16.93 -8.58
C ALA A 121 -8.75 -16.51 -7.11
N LYS A 122 -7.66 -16.26 -6.37
CA LYS A 122 -7.71 -15.82 -4.97
C LYS A 122 -8.41 -14.48 -4.79
N PHE A 123 -8.30 -13.54 -5.72
CA PHE A 123 -9.10 -12.30 -5.67
C PHE A 123 -10.60 -12.58 -5.80
N SER A 124 -10.99 -13.53 -6.63
CA SER A 124 -12.40 -13.92 -6.81
C SER A 124 -12.95 -14.59 -5.54
N GLU A 125 -12.20 -15.50 -4.96
CA GLU A 125 -12.52 -16.15 -3.67
C GLU A 125 -12.63 -15.11 -2.55
N TRP A 126 -11.65 -14.21 -2.46
CA TRP A 126 -11.65 -13.14 -1.47
C TRP A 126 -12.87 -12.21 -1.61
N ILE A 127 -13.26 -11.84 -2.84
CA ILE A 127 -14.47 -11.05 -3.07
C ILE A 127 -15.71 -11.79 -2.58
N ALA A 128 -15.80 -13.10 -2.77
CA ALA A 128 -16.90 -13.92 -2.26
C ALA A 128 -16.95 -13.90 -0.73
N GLU A 129 -15.79 -14.02 -0.07
CA GLU A 129 -15.68 -13.93 1.40
C GLU A 129 -16.11 -12.55 1.93
N VAL A 130 -15.67 -11.46 1.30
CA VAL A 130 -16.10 -10.10 1.69
C VAL A 130 -17.62 -9.96 1.58
N ARG A 131 -18.25 -10.53 0.56
CA ARG A 131 -19.71 -10.46 0.38
C ARG A 131 -20.46 -11.20 1.47
N LYS A 132 -19.92 -12.31 1.98
CA LYS A 132 -20.54 -13.06 3.11
C LYS A 132 -20.64 -12.22 4.37
N THR A 133 -19.68 -11.32 4.61
CA THR A 133 -19.71 -10.43 5.78
C THR A 133 -20.84 -9.41 5.75
N LYS A 134 -21.47 -9.19 4.59
CA LYS A 134 -22.47 -8.14 4.33
C LYS A 134 -22.00 -6.70 4.65
N LEU A 135 -20.70 -6.52 4.94
CA LEU A 135 -20.10 -5.22 5.22
C LEU A 135 -19.81 -4.48 3.91
N GLY A 136 -20.36 -3.29 3.74
CA GLY A 136 -20.24 -2.51 2.50
C GLY A 136 -18.95 -1.67 2.36
N PHE A 137 -18.09 -1.64 3.37
CA PHE A 137 -16.95 -0.70 3.44
C PHE A 137 -15.89 -0.90 2.34
N LEU A 138 -15.83 -2.09 1.73
CA LEU A 138 -14.92 -2.43 0.63
C LEU A 138 -15.58 -2.35 -0.77
N ASN A 139 -16.83 -2.01 -0.90
CA ASN A 139 -17.55 -2.03 -2.18
C ASN A 139 -16.87 -1.19 -3.27
N THR A 140 -16.41 0.02 -2.92
CA THR A 140 -15.68 0.89 -3.86
C THR A 140 -14.34 0.28 -4.25
N PHE A 141 -13.61 -0.28 -3.29
CA PHE A 141 -12.35 -0.97 -3.56
C PHE A 141 -12.55 -2.20 -4.46
N ILE A 142 -13.58 -3.02 -4.21
CA ILE A 142 -13.90 -4.19 -5.04
C ILE A 142 -14.20 -3.79 -6.49
N LYS A 143 -14.91 -2.67 -6.72
CA LYS A 143 -15.12 -2.14 -8.07
C LYS A 143 -13.80 -1.82 -8.75
N THR A 144 -12.90 -1.13 -8.04
CA THR A 144 -11.56 -0.80 -8.54
C THR A 144 -10.70 -2.04 -8.78
N LEU A 145 -10.70 -3.00 -7.85
CA LEU A 145 -9.99 -4.28 -7.99
C LEU A 145 -10.45 -5.05 -9.22
N LYS A 146 -11.76 -5.12 -9.46
CA LYS A 146 -12.32 -5.80 -10.65
C LYS A 146 -11.92 -5.10 -11.95
N LYS A 147 -11.88 -3.77 -11.94
CA LYS A 147 -11.52 -2.97 -13.11
C LYS A 147 -10.07 -3.22 -13.54
N PHE A 148 -9.15 -3.25 -12.61
CA PHE A 148 -7.71 -3.39 -12.84
C PHE A 148 -7.15 -4.77 -12.46
N LYS A 149 -8.00 -5.80 -12.43
CA LYS A 149 -7.64 -7.13 -11.90
C LYS A 149 -6.40 -7.74 -12.55
N ASN A 150 -6.26 -7.59 -13.87
CA ASN A 150 -5.17 -8.18 -14.64
C ASN A 150 -3.85 -7.43 -14.35
N GLU A 151 -3.90 -6.10 -14.38
CA GLU A 151 -2.76 -5.23 -14.10
C GLU A 151 -2.29 -5.37 -12.64
N ILE A 152 -3.22 -5.59 -11.71
CA ILE A 152 -2.90 -5.90 -10.31
C ILE A 152 -2.29 -7.30 -10.18
N ALA A 153 -2.83 -8.30 -10.90
CA ALA A 153 -2.31 -9.66 -10.85
C ALA A 153 -0.91 -9.79 -11.48
N ASN A 154 -0.55 -8.91 -12.42
CA ASN A 154 0.79 -8.85 -13.00
C ASN A 154 1.87 -8.56 -11.94
N TYR A 155 1.53 -7.99 -10.78
CA TYR A 155 2.43 -7.86 -9.64
C TYR A 155 3.04 -9.22 -9.22
N PHE A 156 2.30 -10.32 -9.31
CA PHE A 156 2.80 -11.63 -8.91
C PHE A 156 3.86 -12.21 -9.86
N ILE A 157 4.02 -11.67 -11.08
CA ILE A 157 5.01 -12.15 -12.06
C ILE A 157 6.43 -11.72 -11.62
N SER A 158 6.61 -10.46 -11.23
CA SER A 158 7.95 -9.89 -10.99
C SER A 158 8.06 -9.07 -9.70
N ARG A 159 6.97 -8.90 -8.99
CA ARG A 159 6.84 -8.14 -7.72
C ARG A 159 7.42 -6.71 -7.79
N GLN A 160 7.39 -6.12 -8.98
CA GLN A 160 7.87 -4.76 -9.17
C GLN A 160 6.98 -3.75 -8.45
N THR A 161 7.64 -2.72 -7.91
CA THR A 161 6.98 -1.59 -7.23
C THR A 161 7.58 -0.28 -7.71
N SER A 162 6.85 0.81 -7.52
CA SER A 162 7.33 2.18 -7.80
C SER A 162 8.23 2.74 -6.69
N GLY A 163 8.57 1.96 -5.68
CA GLY A 163 9.31 2.43 -4.50
C GLY A 163 10.63 3.11 -4.82
N PHE A 164 11.39 2.61 -5.82
CA PHE A 164 12.61 3.26 -6.28
C PHE A 164 12.33 4.66 -6.85
N VAL A 165 11.31 4.78 -7.69
CA VAL A 165 10.93 6.07 -8.32
C VAL A 165 10.42 7.05 -7.27
N GLU A 166 9.63 6.59 -6.29
CA GLU A 166 9.18 7.43 -5.17
C GLU A 166 10.35 7.90 -4.32
N GLY A 167 11.29 7.02 -3.97
CA GLY A 167 12.52 7.36 -3.26
C GLY A 167 13.35 8.40 -4.02
N PHE A 168 13.52 8.21 -5.33
CA PHE A 168 14.24 9.14 -6.18
C PHE A 168 13.53 10.50 -6.29
N ASN A 169 12.22 10.51 -6.46
CA ASN A 169 11.43 11.74 -6.45
C ASN A 169 11.54 12.49 -5.12
N ASN A 170 11.59 11.80 -3.99
CA ASN A 170 11.82 12.41 -2.70
C ASN A 170 13.25 12.99 -2.60
N LYS A 171 14.25 12.30 -3.13
CA LYS A 171 15.62 12.82 -3.24
C LYS A 171 15.65 14.11 -4.06
N ILE A 172 14.98 14.16 -5.21
CA ILE A 172 14.85 15.39 -6.03
C ILE A 172 14.27 16.54 -5.19
N LYS A 173 13.21 16.30 -4.44
CA LYS A 173 12.60 17.32 -3.57
C LYS A 173 13.55 17.81 -2.49
N VAL A 174 14.35 16.90 -1.90
CA VAL A 174 15.37 17.27 -0.90
C VAL A 174 16.48 18.11 -1.52
N VAL A 175 17.00 17.70 -2.67
CA VAL A 175 18.04 18.45 -3.40
C VAL A 175 17.54 19.86 -3.75
N LYS A 176 16.31 19.97 -4.29
CA LYS A 176 15.72 21.29 -4.59
C LYS A 176 15.63 22.18 -3.35
N ARG A 177 15.22 21.66 -2.21
CA ARG A 177 15.15 22.41 -0.94
C ARG A 177 16.52 22.84 -0.44
N ARG A 178 17.52 21.94 -0.45
CA ARG A 178 18.88 22.24 -0.04
C ARG A 178 19.56 23.32 -0.90
N CYS A 179 19.15 23.41 -2.15
CA CYS A 179 19.68 24.40 -3.09
C CYS A 179 18.76 25.63 -3.24
N TYR A 180 17.97 25.92 -2.22
CA TYR A 180 17.07 27.09 -2.16
C TYR A 180 16.18 27.25 -3.40
N GLY A 181 15.75 26.16 -4.02
CA GLY A 181 14.90 26.14 -5.20
C GLY A 181 15.67 26.32 -6.51
N ILE A 182 16.32 25.28 -7.00
CA ILE A 182 16.91 25.28 -8.34
C ILE A 182 15.78 25.27 -9.37
N PHE A 183 15.65 26.33 -10.16
CA PHE A 183 14.69 26.45 -11.26
C PHE A 183 15.25 25.96 -12.60
N ASN A 184 16.58 26.08 -12.80
CA ASN A 184 17.24 25.63 -14.02
C ASN A 184 17.37 24.10 -14.01
N LEU A 185 16.69 23.43 -14.96
CA LEU A 185 16.66 21.97 -15.06
C LEU A 185 18.07 21.37 -15.28
N LYS A 186 18.91 22.03 -16.11
CA LYS A 186 20.28 21.56 -16.35
C LYS A 186 21.10 21.53 -15.06
N HIS A 187 21.04 22.60 -14.27
CA HIS A 187 21.71 22.65 -12.98
C HIS A 187 21.13 21.65 -11.98
N LEU A 188 19.81 21.44 -12.00
CA LEU A 188 19.17 20.41 -11.17
C LEU A 188 19.68 19.01 -11.51
N PHE A 189 19.75 18.66 -12.80
CA PHE A 189 20.28 17.37 -13.24
C PHE A 189 21.77 17.21 -12.91
N GLN A 190 22.58 18.22 -13.09
CA GLN A 190 24.00 18.21 -12.69
C GLN A 190 24.13 17.94 -11.18
N ARG A 191 23.33 18.66 -10.36
CA ARG A 191 23.35 18.45 -8.91
C ARG A 191 22.87 17.06 -8.51
N LEU A 192 21.82 16.54 -9.14
CA LEU A 192 21.35 15.18 -8.90
C LEU A 192 22.40 14.14 -9.29
N HIS A 193 23.09 14.35 -10.40
CA HIS A 193 24.17 13.46 -10.83
C HIS A 193 25.32 13.45 -9.81
N LEU A 194 25.77 14.60 -9.35
CA LEU A 194 26.78 14.71 -8.29
C LEU A 194 26.31 14.02 -6.99
N ASP A 195 25.05 14.18 -6.61
CA ASP A 195 24.48 13.61 -5.38
C ASP A 195 24.28 12.09 -5.44
N THR A 196 24.15 11.52 -6.65
CA THR A 196 23.93 10.08 -6.86
C THR A 196 25.19 9.32 -7.24
N ALA A 197 26.00 9.86 -8.13
CA ALA A 197 27.18 9.20 -8.70
C ALA A 197 28.50 9.93 -8.36
N GLY A 198 28.43 11.20 -7.92
CA GLY A 198 29.59 12.04 -7.74
C GLY A 198 30.58 11.50 -6.71
N TYR A 199 30.11 10.82 -5.67
CA TYR A 199 31.00 10.22 -4.68
C TYR A 199 31.89 9.13 -5.31
N GLY A 200 31.34 8.30 -6.19
CA GLY A 200 32.12 7.30 -6.91
C GLY A 200 33.02 7.87 -8.01
N LEU A 201 32.64 9.04 -8.57
CA LEU A 201 33.35 9.66 -9.69
C LEU A 201 34.44 10.63 -9.22
N TYR A 202 34.24 11.32 -8.09
CA TYR A 202 35.07 12.43 -7.63
C TYR A 202 35.66 12.24 -6.22
N ALA A 203 35.30 11.15 -5.52
CA ALA A 203 36.01 10.82 -4.28
C ALA A 203 37.47 10.53 -4.65
N VAL A 204 38.36 11.42 -4.26
CA VAL A 204 39.81 11.16 -4.29
C VAL A 204 40.00 9.90 -3.45
N ASN A 205 40.71 8.89 -4.00
CA ASN A 205 41.15 7.73 -3.25
C ASN A 205 42.13 8.22 -2.15
N THR A 206 41.57 8.78 -1.09
CA THR A 206 42.30 8.96 0.16
C THR A 206 42.49 7.55 0.69
N GLY A 207 43.68 6.98 0.43
CA GLY A 207 44.05 5.64 0.83
C GLY A 207 44.13 5.49 2.35
N VAL A 208 42.97 5.63 3.00
CA VAL A 208 42.77 5.19 4.37
C VAL A 208 42.19 3.79 4.26
N LYS A 209 43.09 2.82 4.41
CA LYS A 209 42.78 1.42 4.66
C LYS A 209 42.07 1.27 6.02
#